data_0e08a48ed0e745a0a136317ac6d31d10
#
_entry.id   0e08a48ed0e745a0a136317ac6d31d10
#
_cell.length_a   1.000
_cell.length_b   1.000
_cell.length_c   1.000
_cell.angle_alpha   90.00
_cell.angle_beta   90.00
_cell.angle_gamma   90.00
#
_symmetry.space_group_name_H-M   'P 1'
#
loop_
_entity.id
_entity.type
_entity.pdbx_description
1 polymer ?
#
loop_
_entity_poly.entity_id
_entity_poly.type
_entity_poly.pdbx_seq_one_letter_code
_entity_poly.pdbx_strand_id
1 'polypeptide(L)'
;MHSQQKRKLALTISLALAAFAAFGFSRPPGEQAQRGKVWRPTRIPAGVNFIGSQACVECHKSKVEVQEKSSMGLALEHVAESPILSSHKQLTFREGKFSYEILRKDDQSVYTVTDGRETVSEPILYSFGQGKAGQTYVLKHAGDYYESRVSFYTDTKNLDLTLGYQDTRPQSALEAFGRKLPQDEVMQCFNCHSTGAVSGNQLHLGKMAPGVRCEACHGPGAEHVAAGKAGQPNKDKIFNPGRLSGDELTQDFCGACHRSAEEIVMAPKRIGMNGVRFQPYRIFGSKCYSDDRRISCAACHDPHESASHDSAYYDAKCMACHKPGRGSGAAQAQSGEGRDAPGCKVEAKNCASCHMPKIDLPGAHLKFTDHRIRIAKPGEPYPY
;
A
#
# COMPACT_ATOMS: atom_id res chain seq x y z
N MET A 1 52.42 -1.91 38.94
CA MET A 1 51.16 -2.67 39.13
C MET A 1 49.94 -2.16 38.32
N HIS A 2 49.96 -0.96 37.76
CA HIS A 2 48.79 -0.38 37.02
C HIS A 2 48.66 -0.84 35.55
N SER A 3 49.69 -1.34 34.94
CA SER A 3 49.70 -1.73 33.49
C SER A 3 49.05 -3.11 33.22
N GLN A 4 49.14 -4.04 34.13
CA GLN A 4 48.61 -5.40 33.96
C GLN A 4 47.11 -5.44 34.18
N GLN A 5 46.55 -4.57 35.01
CA GLN A 5 45.10 -4.51 35.28
C GLN A 5 44.29 -3.93 34.11
N LYS A 6 44.89 -2.97 33.36
CA LYS A 6 44.26 -2.41 32.15
C LYS A 6 44.24 -3.40 30.96
N ARG A 7 45.24 -4.27 30.85
CA ARG A 7 45.27 -5.33 29.82
C ARG A 7 44.25 -6.46 30.06
N LYS A 8 44.01 -6.81 31.33
CA LYS A 8 42.97 -7.82 31.67
C LYS A 8 41.55 -7.29 31.46
N LEU A 9 41.30 -6.00 31.76
CA LEU A 9 40.01 -5.39 31.53
C LEU A 9 39.68 -5.20 30.05
N ALA A 10 40.68 -4.87 29.21
CA ALA A 10 40.50 -4.76 27.76
C ALA A 10 40.22 -6.11 27.11
N LEU A 11 40.82 -7.19 27.60
CA LEU A 11 40.63 -8.55 27.06
C LEU A 11 39.25 -9.12 27.42
N THR A 12 38.72 -8.81 28.63
CA THR A 12 37.38 -9.24 29.06
C THR A 12 36.27 -8.49 28.35
N ILE A 13 36.44 -7.20 28.04
CA ILE A 13 35.49 -6.42 27.25
C ILE A 13 35.45 -6.90 25.79
N SER A 14 36.60 -7.22 25.19
CA SER A 14 36.65 -7.75 23.82
C SER A 14 36.04 -9.15 23.68
N LEU A 15 36.16 -10.02 24.67
CA LEU A 15 35.51 -11.31 24.68
C LEU A 15 33.99 -11.22 24.90
N ALA A 16 33.51 -10.25 25.71
CA ALA A 16 32.07 -10.01 25.91
C ALA A 16 31.40 -9.45 24.63
N LEU A 17 32.07 -8.56 23.91
CA LEU A 17 31.58 -8.06 22.62
C LEU A 17 31.58 -9.12 21.51
N ALA A 18 32.54 -10.04 21.50
CA ALA A 18 32.56 -11.16 20.56
C ALA A 18 31.46 -12.21 20.87
N ALA A 19 31.10 -12.39 22.15
CA ALA A 19 30.01 -13.30 22.55
C ALA A 19 28.62 -12.72 22.21
N PHE A 20 28.43 -11.38 22.23
CA PHE A 20 27.18 -10.73 21.80
C PHE A 20 26.97 -10.75 20.28
N ALA A 21 28.02 -10.77 19.50
CA ALA A 21 27.94 -10.89 18.03
C ALA A 21 27.62 -12.33 17.57
N ALA A 22 27.81 -13.35 18.42
CA ALA A 22 27.53 -14.74 18.09
C ALA A 22 26.09 -15.19 18.43
N PHE A 23 25.30 -14.39 19.17
CA PHE A 23 23.86 -14.55 19.30
C PHE A 23 23.15 -13.82 18.16
N GLY A 24 23.54 -14.11 16.92
CA GLY A 24 22.67 -13.94 15.79
C GLY A 24 21.41 -14.77 16.07
N PHE A 25 20.25 -14.14 16.08
CA PHE A 25 18.96 -14.83 16.13
C PHE A 25 18.85 -15.76 14.93
N SER A 26 19.45 -16.95 15.04
CA SER A 26 19.23 -18.04 14.11
C SER A 26 17.79 -18.51 14.34
N ARG A 27 16.87 -18.03 13.51
CA ARG A 27 15.53 -18.60 13.45
C ARG A 27 15.63 -20.11 13.19
N PRO A 28 14.79 -20.93 13.80
CA PRO A 28 14.86 -22.36 13.63
C PRO A 28 14.76 -22.76 12.15
N PRO A 29 15.51 -23.79 11.68
CA PRO A 29 15.57 -24.19 10.28
C PRO A 29 14.21 -24.51 9.63
N GLY A 30 13.20 -24.88 10.40
CA GLY A 30 11.84 -25.14 9.93
C GLY A 30 11.10 -23.89 9.44
N GLU A 31 11.41 -22.71 9.98
CA GLU A 31 10.78 -21.44 9.61
C GLU A 31 11.33 -20.89 8.28
N GLN A 32 12.59 -21.19 7.97
CA GLN A 32 13.21 -20.81 6.69
C GLN A 32 12.73 -21.69 5.52
N ALA A 33 12.45 -22.96 5.75
CA ALA A 33 11.98 -23.89 4.72
C ALA A 33 10.53 -23.59 4.26
N GLN A 34 9.69 -23.01 5.13
CA GLN A 34 8.33 -22.59 4.75
C GLN A 34 8.30 -21.26 3.97
N ARG A 35 9.28 -20.38 4.14
CA ARG A 35 9.36 -19.10 3.42
C ARG A 35 9.50 -19.26 1.90
N GLY A 36 10.08 -20.36 1.41
CA GLY A 36 10.22 -20.63 -0.02
C GLY A 36 8.88 -20.91 -0.75
N LYS A 37 7.80 -21.21 -0.01
CA LYS A 37 6.48 -21.53 -0.56
C LYS A 37 5.45 -20.39 -0.40
N VAL A 38 5.79 -19.29 0.27
CA VAL A 38 4.88 -18.18 0.49
C VAL A 38 4.88 -17.26 -0.73
N TRP A 39 3.71 -17.12 -1.34
CA TRP A 39 3.51 -16.15 -2.42
C TRP A 39 3.73 -14.72 -1.91
N ARG A 40 4.40 -13.89 -2.71
CA ARG A 40 4.67 -12.48 -2.42
C ARG A 40 4.21 -11.61 -3.59
N PRO A 41 3.23 -10.71 -3.40
CA PRO A 41 2.62 -9.93 -4.49
C PRO A 41 3.61 -9.16 -5.36
N THR A 42 4.68 -8.63 -4.75
CA THR A 42 5.68 -7.80 -5.43
C THR A 42 6.98 -8.53 -5.76
N ARG A 43 7.03 -9.86 -5.55
CA ARG A 43 8.22 -10.70 -5.82
C ARG A 43 7.84 -11.91 -6.66
N ILE A 44 7.27 -11.63 -7.83
CA ILE A 44 6.82 -12.67 -8.77
C ILE A 44 8.03 -13.31 -9.44
N PRO A 45 8.22 -14.63 -9.33
CA PRO A 45 9.30 -15.34 -10.01
C PRO A 45 9.21 -15.21 -11.54
N ALA A 46 10.33 -15.29 -12.23
CA ALA A 46 10.34 -15.36 -13.67
C ALA A 46 9.58 -16.61 -14.17
N GLY A 47 8.90 -16.49 -15.31
CA GLY A 47 8.19 -17.60 -15.93
C GLY A 47 6.81 -17.91 -15.34
N VAL A 48 6.35 -17.18 -14.31
CA VAL A 48 4.97 -17.30 -13.82
C VAL A 48 4.00 -16.81 -14.88
N ASN A 49 2.97 -17.62 -15.15
CA ASN A 49 1.85 -17.27 -16.04
C ASN A 49 0.58 -17.15 -15.22
N PHE A 50 -0.11 -16.03 -15.37
CA PHE A 50 -1.43 -15.80 -14.82
C PHE A 50 -2.50 -16.13 -15.84
N ILE A 51 -3.63 -16.66 -15.37
CA ILE A 51 -4.77 -17.05 -16.24
C ILE A 51 -5.87 -15.99 -16.26
N GLY A 52 -5.75 -14.95 -15.42
CA GLY A 52 -6.67 -13.81 -15.32
C GLY A 52 -7.93 -14.11 -14.50
N SER A 53 -8.54 -13.02 -13.99
CA SER A 53 -9.70 -13.09 -13.08
C SER A 53 -10.92 -13.77 -13.72
N GLN A 54 -11.07 -13.74 -15.03
CA GLN A 54 -12.21 -14.38 -15.73
C GLN A 54 -12.25 -15.89 -15.50
N ALA A 55 -11.08 -16.54 -15.34
CA ALA A 55 -11.03 -17.95 -15.01
C ALA A 55 -11.57 -18.28 -13.60
N CYS A 56 -11.68 -17.27 -12.72
CA CYS A 56 -12.19 -17.42 -11.36
C CYS A 56 -13.72 -17.23 -11.28
N VAL A 57 -14.32 -16.57 -12.27
CA VAL A 57 -15.76 -16.16 -12.25
C VAL A 57 -16.67 -17.37 -12.14
N GLU A 58 -16.34 -18.48 -12.77
CA GLU A 58 -17.19 -19.69 -12.82
C GLU A 58 -17.55 -20.20 -11.42
N CYS A 59 -16.60 -20.11 -10.46
CA CYS A 59 -16.80 -20.58 -9.10
C CYS A 59 -16.88 -19.45 -8.04
N HIS A 60 -16.28 -18.28 -8.33
CA HIS A 60 -16.15 -17.17 -7.37
C HIS A 60 -16.77 -15.86 -7.87
N LYS A 61 -17.88 -15.93 -8.63
CA LYS A 61 -18.51 -14.80 -9.33
C LYS A 61 -18.66 -13.56 -8.44
N SER A 62 -19.29 -13.70 -7.29
CA SER A 62 -19.55 -12.55 -6.40
C SER A 62 -18.27 -11.89 -5.88
N LYS A 63 -17.22 -12.65 -5.61
CA LYS A 63 -15.93 -12.08 -5.17
C LYS A 63 -15.20 -11.38 -6.31
N VAL A 64 -15.25 -11.90 -7.51
CA VAL A 64 -14.65 -11.27 -8.70
C VAL A 64 -15.33 -9.93 -8.98
N GLU A 65 -16.67 -9.90 -9.06
CA GLU A 65 -17.45 -8.71 -9.37
C GLU A 65 -17.21 -7.55 -8.38
N VAL A 66 -17.02 -7.87 -7.10
CA VAL A 66 -16.77 -6.86 -6.06
C VAL A 66 -15.30 -6.42 -6.09
N GLN A 67 -14.37 -7.38 -6.22
CA GLN A 67 -12.94 -7.08 -6.21
C GLN A 67 -12.51 -6.24 -7.43
N GLU A 68 -13.06 -6.49 -8.60
CA GLU A 68 -12.76 -5.71 -9.81
C GLU A 68 -13.18 -4.24 -9.69
N LYS A 69 -14.19 -3.95 -8.87
CA LYS A 69 -14.67 -2.59 -8.58
C LYS A 69 -14.03 -1.96 -7.33
N SER A 70 -13.20 -2.72 -6.63
CA SER A 70 -12.51 -2.22 -5.43
C SER A 70 -11.44 -1.19 -5.79
N SER A 71 -11.00 -0.41 -4.78
CA SER A 71 -9.90 0.55 -4.97
C SER A 71 -8.60 -0.11 -5.41
N MET A 72 -8.36 -1.36 -5.02
CA MET A 72 -7.22 -2.15 -5.50
C MET A 72 -7.44 -2.64 -6.94
N GLY A 73 -8.63 -3.11 -7.26
CA GLY A 73 -8.98 -3.55 -8.62
C GLY A 73 -8.87 -2.43 -9.66
N LEU A 74 -9.10 -1.19 -9.24
CA LEU A 74 -9.04 0.01 -10.08
C LEU A 74 -7.78 0.86 -9.83
N ALA A 75 -6.72 0.28 -9.24
CA ALA A 75 -5.50 1.01 -8.89
C ALA A 75 -4.71 1.53 -10.10
N LEU A 76 -4.88 0.88 -11.25
CA LEU A 76 -4.36 1.28 -12.54
C LEU A 76 -5.40 0.98 -13.62
N GLU A 77 -5.57 1.91 -14.56
CA GLU A 77 -6.49 1.78 -15.69
C GLU A 77 -5.77 2.09 -17.01
N HIS A 78 -6.19 1.45 -18.08
CA HIS A 78 -5.85 1.90 -19.43
C HIS A 78 -6.54 3.23 -19.72
N VAL A 79 -5.87 4.11 -20.43
CA VAL A 79 -6.38 5.46 -20.75
C VAL A 79 -7.73 5.43 -21.47
N ALA A 80 -7.90 4.46 -22.39
CA ALA A 80 -9.15 4.27 -23.12
C ALA A 80 -10.34 3.97 -22.19
N GLU A 81 -10.08 3.25 -21.10
CA GLU A 81 -11.07 2.74 -20.15
C GLU A 81 -11.24 3.64 -18.92
N SER A 82 -10.39 4.66 -18.73
CA SER A 82 -10.45 5.54 -17.56
C SER A 82 -11.73 6.38 -17.57
N PRO A 83 -12.65 6.20 -16.59
CA PRO A 83 -13.87 6.99 -16.50
C PRO A 83 -13.61 8.48 -16.31
N ILE A 84 -12.54 8.85 -15.63
CA ILE A 84 -12.14 10.25 -15.42
C ILE A 84 -11.75 10.88 -16.76
N LEU A 85 -10.84 10.25 -17.49
CA LEU A 85 -10.37 10.79 -18.77
C LEU A 85 -11.45 10.76 -19.83
N SER A 86 -12.35 9.77 -19.85
CA SER A 86 -13.45 9.69 -20.82
C SER A 86 -14.57 10.69 -20.54
N SER A 87 -14.81 11.05 -19.27
CA SER A 87 -15.85 12.01 -18.90
C SER A 87 -15.41 13.48 -19.00
N HIS A 88 -14.11 13.75 -19.14
CA HIS A 88 -13.57 15.11 -19.24
C HIS A 88 -12.89 15.31 -20.58
N LYS A 89 -13.56 16.05 -21.47
CA LYS A 89 -12.99 16.39 -22.80
C LYS A 89 -11.71 17.21 -22.68
N GLN A 90 -11.63 18.07 -21.67
CA GLN A 90 -10.51 18.95 -21.40
C GLN A 90 -10.38 19.16 -19.89
N LEU A 91 -9.15 19.04 -19.39
CA LEU A 91 -8.76 19.41 -18.04
C LEU A 91 -7.61 20.40 -18.12
N THR A 92 -7.60 21.42 -17.28
CA THR A 92 -6.57 22.48 -17.32
C THR A 92 -6.11 22.84 -15.91
N PHE A 93 -4.85 23.29 -15.82
CA PHE A 93 -4.27 23.84 -14.59
C PHE A 93 -3.22 24.89 -14.93
N ARG A 94 -2.93 25.79 -13.99
CA ARG A 94 -1.86 26.80 -14.16
C ARG A 94 -1.00 26.88 -12.90
N GLU A 95 0.31 26.87 -13.10
CA GLU A 95 1.29 27.09 -12.05
C GLU A 95 2.33 28.11 -12.53
N GLY A 96 2.25 29.33 -11.99
CA GLY A 96 3.13 30.43 -12.43
C GLY A 96 3.01 30.72 -13.93
N LYS A 97 4.12 30.57 -14.66
CA LYS A 97 4.15 30.77 -16.12
C LYS A 97 3.68 29.53 -16.92
N PHE A 98 3.56 28.39 -16.28
CA PHE A 98 3.22 27.14 -16.96
C PHE A 98 1.72 26.90 -17.00
N SER A 99 1.25 26.44 -18.16
CA SER A 99 -0.11 25.97 -18.40
C SER A 99 -0.07 24.49 -18.70
N TYR A 100 -0.98 23.76 -18.07
CA TYR A 100 -1.14 22.32 -18.17
C TYR A 100 -2.49 22.00 -18.77
N GLU A 101 -2.53 21.08 -19.71
CA GLU A 101 -3.75 20.65 -20.36
C GLU A 101 -3.74 19.14 -20.56
N ILE A 102 -4.86 18.47 -20.28
CA ILE A 102 -5.15 17.13 -20.77
C ILE A 102 -6.35 17.27 -21.72
N LEU A 103 -6.13 16.93 -22.99
CA LEU A 103 -7.15 16.97 -24.02
C LEU A 103 -7.49 15.56 -24.47
N ARG A 104 -8.77 15.17 -24.35
CA ARG A 104 -9.29 13.89 -24.83
C ARG A 104 -9.53 13.95 -26.33
N LYS A 105 -8.96 12.99 -27.05
CA LYS A 105 -9.18 12.78 -28.49
C LYS A 105 -9.49 11.30 -28.69
N ASP A 106 -10.74 10.99 -28.98
CA ASP A 106 -11.24 9.63 -29.10
C ASP A 106 -10.86 8.76 -27.88
N ASP A 107 -10.12 7.69 -28.07
CA ASP A 107 -9.67 6.78 -27.01
C ASP A 107 -8.34 7.19 -26.35
N GLN A 108 -7.77 8.31 -26.77
CA GLN A 108 -6.50 8.81 -26.24
C GLN A 108 -6.71 10.11 -25.45
N SER A 109 -5.81 10.35 -24.52
CA SER A 109 -5.69 11.64 -23.84
C SER A 109 -4.26 12.13 -23.97
N VAL A 110 -4.12 13.38 -24.40
CA VAL A 110 -2.82 14.01 -24.60
C VAL A 110 -2.58 15.01 -23.47
N TYR A 111 -1.46 14.89 -22.81
CA TYR A 111 -1.00 15.80 -21.79
C TYR A 111 0.01 16.79 -22.37
N THR A 112 -0.28 18.07 -22.23
CA THR A 112 0.51 19.17 -22.78
C THR A 112 0.89 20.14 -21.68
N VAL A 113 2.14 20.58 -21.67
CA VAL A 113 2.66 21.62 -20.79
C VAL A 113 3.38 22.67 -21.63
N THR A 114 3.07 23.94 -21.38
CA THR A 114 3.71 25.06 -22.09
C THR A 114 3.93 26.28 -21.18
N ASP A 115 4.99 27.01 -21.42
CA ASP A 115 5.21 28.36 -20.85
C ASP A 115 5.00 29.49 -21.89
N GLY A 116 4.45 29.13 -23.05
CA GLY A 116 4.23 30.07 -24.18
C GLY A 116 5.43 30.19 -25.13
N ARG A 117 6.61 29.64 -24.75
CA ARG A 117 7.81 29.58 -25.58
C ARG A 117 8.18 28.16 -25.93
N GLU A 118 8.16 27.29 -24.93
CA GLU A 118 8.41 25.88 -25.05
C GLU A 118 7.13 25.11 -24.76
N THR A 119 6.97 23.98 -25.46
CA THR A 119 5.83 23.07 -25.27
C THR A 119 6.31 21.63 -25.30
N VAL A 120 5.88 20.85 -24.29
CA VAL A 120 6.05 19.40 -24.26
C VAL A 120 4.67 18.77 -24.28
N SER A 121 4.44 17.82 -25.18
CA SER A 121 3.14 17.19 -25.39
C SER A 121 3.31 15.71 -25.70
N GLU A 122 2.71 14.83 -24.91
CA GLU A 122 2.77 13.39 -25.08
C GLU A 122 1.43 12.72 -24.76
N PRO A 123 1.11 11.59 -25.41
CA PRO A 123 -0.04 10.81 -25.02
C PRO A 123 0.16 10.20 -23.64
N ILE A 124 -0.90 10.22 -22.83
CA ILE A 124 -0.93 9.48 -21.57
C ILE A 124 -0.95 7.99 -21.87
N LEU A 125 -0.10 7.21 -21.24
CA LEU A 125 -0.04 5.76 -21.41
C LEU A 125 -0.84 5.02 -20.33
N TYR A 126 -0.74 5.48 -19.09
CA TYR A 126 -1.37 4.84 -17.93
C TYR A 126 -1.90 5.86 -16.95
N SER A 127 -3.05 5.57 -16.33
CA SER A 127 -3.65 6.34 -15.25
C SER A 127 -3.63 5.54 -13.96
N PHE A 128 -3.01 6.12 -12.93
CA PHE A 128 -2.83 5.50 -11.61
C PHE A 128 -3.73 6.16 -10.59
N GLY A 129 -4.59 5.39 -9.92
CA GLY A 129 -5.51 5.87 -8.92
C GLY A 129 -6.85 6.35 -9.48
N GLN A 130 -7.78 6.69 -8.58
CA GLN A 130 -9.19 6.94 -8.88
C GLN A 130 -9.61 8.39 -8.58
N GLY A 131 -8.67 9.32 -8.49
CA GLY A 131 -8.93 10.75 -8.28
C GLY A 131 -9.26 11.17 -6.85
N LYS A 132 -9.59 10.27 -5.91
CA LYS A 132 -9.84 10.67 -4.51
C LYS A 132 -8.59 11.23 -3.83
N ALA A 133 -7.48 10.53 -3.93
CA ALA A 133 -6.15 10.96 -3.50
C ALA A 133 -5.24 11.31 -4.69
N GLY A 134 -5.85 11.61 -5.82
CA GLY A 134 -5.24 11.88 -7.12
C GLY A 134 -5.41 10.73 -8.12
N GLN A 135 -5.57 11.06 -9.40
CA GLN A 135 -5.26 10.18 -10.52
C GLN A 135 -4.06 10.76 -11.23
N THR A 136 -2.92 10.10 -11.11
CA THR A 136 -1.62 10.50 -11.65
C THR A 136 -1.35 9.78 -12.96
N TYR A 137 -0.66 10.41 -13.87
CA TYR A 137 -0.44 9.89 -15.20
C TYR A 137 1.02 9.51 -15.43
N VAL A 138 1.23 8.41 -16.15
CA VAL A 138 2.55 8.00 -16.62
C VAL A 138 2.57 8.11 -18.13
N LEU A 139 3.60 8.78 -18.61
CA LEU A 139 3.83 9.11 -20.02
C LEU A 139 5.23 8.67 -20.43
N LYS A 140 5.51 8.76 -21.73
CA LYS A 140 6.84 8.48 -22.27
C LYS A 140 7.30 9.63 -23.13
N HIS A 141 8.44 10.23 -22.78
CA HIS A 141 9.06 11.31 -23.56
C HIS A 141 10.52 10.95 -23.86
N ALA A 142 10.93 11.07 -25.13
CA ALA A 142 12.27 10.73 -25.60
C ALA A 142 12.76 9.34 -25.16
N GLY A 143 11.86 8.37 -25.05
CA GLY A 143 12.20 6.99 -24.65
C GLY A 143 12.10 6.70 -23.14
N ASP A 144 12.06 7.71 -22.30
CA ASP A 144 12.00 7.58 -20.83
C ASP A 144 10.57 7.73 -20.30
N TYR A 145 10.28 7.09 -19.16
CA TYR A 145 9.01 7.27 -18.46
C TYR A 145 9.02 8.50 -17.56
N TYR A 146 7.90 9.20 -17.52
CA TYR A 146 7.68 10.37 -16.70
C TYR A 146 6.38 10.22 -15.88
N GLU A 147 6.41 10.65 -14.62
CA GLU A 147 5.24 10.90 -13.80
C GLU A 147 4.78 12.33 -14.02
N SER A 148 3.50 12.54 -14.36
CA SER A 148 2.96 13.88 -14.58
C SER A 148 3.07 14.75 -13.34
N ARG A 149 3.41 16.03 -13.53
CA ARG A 149 3.45 17.01 -12.44
C ARG A 149 2.08 17.33 -11.87
N VAL A 150 1.02 17.11 -12.64
CA VAL A 150 -0.37 17.30 -12.21
C VAL A 150 -1.13 15.99 -12.18
N SER A 151 -2.07 15.89 -11.25
CA SER A 151 -3.03 14.80 -11.09
C SER A 151 -4.45 15.35 -11.14
N PHE A 152 -5.41 14.53 -11.52
CA PHE A 152 -6.81 14.85 -11.36
C PHE A 152 -7.25 14.57 -9.92
N TYR A 153 -8.05 15.47 -9.35
CA TYR A 153 -8.64 15.31 -8.03
C TYR A 153 -10.16 15.45 -8.07
N THR A 154 -10.85 14.50 -7.45
CA THR A 154 -12.31 14.42 -7.48
C THR A 154 -13.00 15.57 -6.73
N ASP A 155 -12.37 16.13 -5.70
CA ASP A 155 -12.91 17.23 -4.91
C ASP A 155 -12.95 18.55 -5.72
N THR A 156 -11.89 18.83 -6.47
CA THR A 156 -11.82 20.01 -7.37
C THR A 156 -12.46 19.74 -8.72
N LYS A 157 -12.67 18.46 -9.08
CA LYS A 157 -13.07 18.00 -10.42
C LYS A 157 -12.16 18.52 -11.54
N ASN A 158 -10.89 18.72 -11.23
CA ASN A 158 -9.89 19.25 -12.13
C ASN A 158 -8.48 18.80 -11.74
N LEU A 159 -7.49 19.31 -12.46
CA LEU A 159 -6.07 19.09 -12.19
C LEU A 159 -5.60 19.98 -11.04
N ASP A 160 -4.67 19.45 -10.27
CA ASP A 160 -3.81 20.17 -9.35
C ASP A 160 -2.46 19.45 -9.25
N LEU A 161 -1.49 20.04 -8.53
CA LEU A 161 -0.16 19.44 -8.38
C LEU A 161 -0.24 18.02 -7.82
N THR A 162 0.45 17.10 -8.45
CA THR A 162 0.65 15.75 -7.91
C THR A 162 1.35 15.85 -6.56
N LEU A 163 0.90 15.06 -5.61
CA LEU A 163 1.43 15.06 -4.26
C LEU A 163 2.94 14.80 -4.25
N GLY A 164 3.69 15.71 -3.65
CA GLY A 164 5.15 15.72 -3.63
C GLY A 164 5.80 16.78 -4.53
N TYR A 165 5.02 17.49 -5.35
CA TYR A 165 5.54 18.60 -6.17
C TYR A 165 5.33 19.98 -5.56
N GLN A 166 4.64 20.09 -4.44
CA GLN A 166 4.25 21.37 -3.82
C GLN A 166 5.44 22.28 -3.53
N ASP A 167 6.58 21.70 -3.14
CA ASP A 167 7.80 22.45 -2.77
C ASP A 167 8.80 22.59 -3.93
N THR A 168 8.46 22.12 -5.13
CA THR A 168 9.33 22.23 -6.31
C THR A 168 8.89 23.38 -7.22
N ARG A 169 9.83 24.00 -7.91
CA ARG A 169 9.57 25.08 -8.85
C ARG A 169 10.26 24.79 -10.17
N PRO A 170 9.52 24.42 -11.22
CA PRO A 170 10.09 24.09 -12.52
C PRO A 170 10.67 25.33 -13.21
N GLN A 171 11.78 25.14 -13.92
CA GLN A 171 12.45 26.21 -14.67
C GLN A 171 12.18 26.12 -16.20
N SER A 172 11.92 24.91 -16.70
CA SER A 172 11.63 24.60 -18.11
C SER A 172 10.28 23.89 -18.29
N ALA A 173 9.78 23.86 -19.51
CA ALA A 173 8.56 23.12 -19.85
C ALA A 173 8.71 21.62 -19.57
N LEU A 174 9.91 21.03 -19.76
CA LEU A 174 10.17 19.63 -19.45
C LEU A 174 10.16 19.36 -17.94
N GLU A 175 10.73 20.22 -17.11
CA GLU A 175 10.62 20.09 -15.64
C GLU A 175 9.17 20.25 -15.16
N ALA A 176 8.41 21.16 -15.79
CA ALA A 176 7.00 21.33 -15.53
C ALA A 176 6.15 20.16 -16.05
N PHE A 177 6.59 19.48 -17.11
CA PHE A 177 5.91 18.30 -17.63
C PHE A 177 5.86 17.18 -16.59
N GLY A 178 6.95 16.96 -15.84
CA GLY A 178 6.96 16.01 -14.77
C GLY A 178 8.34 15.48 -14.44
N ARG A 179 8.37 14.47 -13.59
CA ARG A 179 9.59 13.84 -13.12
C ARG A 179 9.92 12.60 -13.96
N LYS A 180 11.13 12.56 -14.51
CA LYS A 180 11.67 11.32 -15.11
C LYS A 180 11.73 10.22 -14.04
N LEU A 181 11.18 9.07 -14.35
CA LEU A 181 11.16 7.91 -13.47
C LEU A 181 12.36 7.01 -13.76
N PRO A 182 13.21 6.73 -12.76
CA PRO A 182 14.18 5.65 -12.85
C PRO A 182 13.48 4.30 -13.06
N GLN A 183 14.15 3.35 -13.67
CA GLN A 183 13.55 2.05 -14.03
C GLN A 183 13.00 1.27 -12.81
N ASP A 184 13.68 1.35 -11.69
CA ASP A 184 13.26 0.72 -10.42
C ASP A 184 11.96 1.37 -9.88
N GLU A 185 11.80 2.69 -10.01
CA GLU A 185 10.55 3.37 -9.64
C GLU A 185 9.41 3.02 -10.59
N VAL A 186 9.67 2.94 -11.91
CA VAL A 186 8.67 2.45 -12.87
C VAL A 186 8.21 1.05 -12.47
N MET A 187 9.15 0.13 -12.20
CA MET A 187 8.80 -1.20 -11.73
C MET A 187 7.98 -1.19 -10.44
N GLN A 188 8.31 -0.32 -9.47
CA GLN A 188 7.52 -0.19 -8.23
C GLN A 188 6.09 0.26 -8.49
N CYS A 189 5.87 1.26 -9.36
CA CYS A 189 4.52 1.72 -9.71
C CYS A 189 3.67 0.55 -10.22
N PHE A 190 4.17 -0.14 -11.25
CA PHE A 190 3.43 -1.24 -11.88
C PHE A 190 3.29 -2.47 -10.97
N ASN A 191 4.29 -2.75 -10.15
CA ASN A 191 4.28 -3.90 -9.24
C ASN A 191 3.20 -3.80 -8.15
N CYS A 192 2.90 -2.57 -7.70
CA CYS A 192 1.89 -2.31 -6.67
C CYS A 192 0.50 -1.99 -7.26
N HIS A 193 0.43 -1.52 -8.51
CA HIS A 193 -0.83 -1.04 -9.10
C HIS A 193 -1.37 -1.94 -10.23
N SER A 194 -0.66 -3.03 -10.57
CA SER A 194 -1.09 -3.98 -11.59
C SER A 194 -0.81 -5.42 -11.18
N THR A 195 -1.27 -6.36 -11.98
CA THR A 195 -1.03 -7.79 -11.79
C THR A 195 -0.14 -8.32 -12.92
N GLY A 196 1.00 -8.88 -12.55
CA GLY A 196 1.91 -9.53 -13.50
C GLY A 196 2.78 -8.62 -14.35
N ALA A 197 2.79 -7.29 -14.10
CA ALA A 197 3.65 -6.37 -14.85
C ALA A 197 5.13 -6.57 -14.57
N VAL A 198 5.50 -7.04 -13.38
CA VAL A 198 6.89 -7.28 -13.00
C VAL A 198 7.07 -8.73 -12.57
N SER A 199 7.98 -9.44 -13.21
CA SER A 199 8.38 -10.79 -12.81
C SER A 199 9.88 -10.99 -13.08
N GLY A 200 10.58 -11.68 -12.17
CA GLY A 200 12.02 -11.88 -12.27
C GLY A 200 12.82 -10.57 -12.41
N ASN A 201 12.38 -9.50 -11.74
CA ASN A 201 12.96 -8.15 -11.84
C ASN A 201 12.94 -7.53 -13.25
N GLN A 202 12.01 -7.95 -14.08
CA GLN A 202 11.81 -7.40 -15.43
C GLN A 202 10.39 -6.88 -15.60
N LEU A 203 10.25 -5.81 -16.38
CA LEU A 203 8.96 -5.18 -16.69
C LEU A 203 8.34 -5.81 -17.95
N HIS A 204 7.12 -6.31 -17.83
CA HIS A 204 6.38 -7.03 -18.88
C HIS A 204 5.01 -6.39 -19.11
N LEU A 205 4.96 -5.14 -19.56
CA LEU A 205 3.72 -4.38 -19.69
C LEU A 205 2.69 -5.03 -20.64
N GLY A 206 3.14 -5.74 -21.67
CA GLY A 206 2.23 -6.45 -22.57
C GLY A 206 1.55 -7.70 -22.00
N LYS A 207 1.93 -8.13 -20.79
CA LYS A 207 1.36 -9.30 -20.10
C LYS A 207 0.61 -8.94 -18.82
N MET A 208 0.60 -7.67 -18.45
CA MET A 208 -0.05 -7.24 -17.22
C MET A 208 -1.57 -7.19 -17.35
N ALA A 209 -2.26 -7.46 -16.25
CA ALA A 209 -3.63 -7.04 -16.05
C ALA A 209 -3.64 -5.72 -15.26
N PRO A 210 -4.36 -4.66 -15.71
CA PRO A 210 -4.52 -3.42 -14.98
C PRO A 210 -5.19 -3.66 -13.62
N GLY A 211 -4.74 -2.92 -12.61
CA GLY A 211 -5.22 -3.09 -11.23
C GLY A 211 -4.68 -4.34 -10.53
N VAL A 212 -4.88 -4.38 -9.24
CA VAL A 212 -4.52 -5.54 -8.40
C VAL A 212 -5.65 -6.56 -8.51
N ARG A 213 -5.42 -7.67 -9.22
CA ARG A 213 -6.40 -8.73 -9.48
C ARG A 213 -6.17 -9.94 -8.58
N CYS A 214 -7.04 -10.95 -8.68
CA CYS A 214 -7.03 -12.14 -7.83
C CYS A 214 -5.63 -12.76 -7.68
N GLU A 215 -4.94 -12.99 -8.80
CA GLU A 215 -3.64 -13.68 -8.81
C GLU A 215 -2.47 -12.83 -8.30
N ALA A 216 -2.63 -11.50 -8.15
CA ALA A 216 -1.64 -10.69 -7.45
C ALA A 216 -1.48 -11.14 -6.00
N CYS A 217 -2.61 -11.46 -5.34
CA CYS A 217 -2.65 -11.90 -3.95
C CYS A 217 -2.63 -13.41 -3.79
N HIS A 218 -3.32 -14.13 -4.67
CA HIS A 218 -3.48 -15.59 -4.56
C HIS A 218 -2.44 -16.41 -5.31
N GLY A 219 -1.58 -15.75 -6.11
CA GLY A 219 -0.64 -16.44 -6.99
C GLY A 219 -1.32 -17.09 -8.19
N PRO A 220 -0.56 -17.83 -9.04
CA PRO A 220 -1.07 -18.40 -10.28
C PRO A 220 -2.15 -19.44 -10.02
N GLY A 221 -3.34 -19.25 -10.63
CA GLY A 221 -4.55 -20.03 -10.38
C GLY A 221 -4.73 -21.27 -11.25
N ALA A 222 -3.87 -21.50 -12.26
CA ALA A 222 -4.09 -22.53 -13.28
C ALA A 222 -4.32 -23.93 -12.69
N GLU A 223 -3.49 -24.38 -11.76
CA GLU A 223 -3.64 -25.70 -11.15
C GLU A 223 -4.89 -25.82 -10.28
N HIS A 224 -5.27 -24.74 -9.59
CA HIS A 224 -6.48 -24.69 -8.79
C HIS A 224 -7.73 -24.81 -9.64
N VAL A 225 -7.80 -24.06 -10.73
CA VAL A 225 -8.93 -24.10 -11.69
C VAL A 225 -9.02 -25.47 -12.34
N ALA A 226 -7.89 -26.05 -12.76
CA ALA A 226 -7.88 -27.40 -13.35
C ALA A 226 -8.40 -28.46 -12.36
N ALA A 227 -7.97 -28.43 -11.11
CA ALA A 227 -8.44 -29.34 -10.07
C ALA A 227 -9.94 -29.14 -9.78
N GLY A 228 -10.42 -27.89 -9.73
CA GLY A 228 -11.86 -27.61 -9.57
C GLY A 228 -12.71 -28.17 -10.69
N LYS A 229 -12.31 -28.01 -11.94
CA LYS A 229 -12.99 -28.54 -13.13
C LYS A 229 -12.97 -30.07 -13.19
N ALA A 230 -11.94 -30.68 -12.64
CA ALA A 230 -11.86 -32.14 -12.51
C ALA A 230 -12.71 -32.72 -11.34
N GLY A 231 -13.50 -31.88 -10.65
CA GLY A 231 -14.31 -32.32 -9.50
C GLY A 231 -13.48 -32.62 -8.25
N GLN A 232 -12.22 -32.21 -8.21
CA GLN A 232 -11.29 -32.41 -7.10
C GLN A 232 -10.79 -31.05 -6.55
N PRO A 233 -11.69 -30.20 -5.99
CA PRO A 233 -11.30 -28.89 -5.51
C PRO A 233 -10.25 -29.04 -4.40
N ASN A 234 -9.04 -28.58 -4.68
CA ASN A 234 -7.92 -28.60 -3.73
C ASN A 234 -7.51 -27.19 -3.35
N LYS A 235 -7.75 -26.83 -2.09
CA LYS A 235 -7.40 -25.52 -1.52
C LYS A 235 -5.89 -25.26 -1.46
N ASP A 236 -5.07 -26.31 -1.54
CA ASP A 236 -3.62 -26.19 -1.48
C ASP A 236 -2.97 -25.92 -2.85
N LYS A 237 -3.78 -25.94 -3.92
CA LYS A 237 -3.34 -25.60 -5.28
C LYS A 237 -3.35 -24.10 -5.58
N ILE A 238 -3.73 -23.28 -4.60
CA ILE A 238 -3.70 -21.81 -4.68
C ILE A 238 -3.27 -21.24 -3.33
N PHE A 239 -2.52 -20.16 -3.35
CA PHE A 239 -2.10 -19.51 -2.11
C PHE A 239 -3.29 -18.79 -1.45
N ASN A 240 -3.41 -18.92 -0.13
CA ASN A 240 -4.40 -18.21 0.66
C ASN A 240 -3.70 -17.30 1.69
N PRO A 241 -3.70 -15.97 1.48
CA PRO A 241 -3.10 -15.01 2.41
C PRO A 241 -3.68 -15.08 3.83
N GLY A 242 -4.93 -15.52 3.99
CA GLY A 242 -5.58 -15.69 5.30
C GLY A 242 -4.94 -16.76 6.19
N ARG A 243 -3.96 -17.53 5.68
CA ARG A 243 -3.16 -18.49 6.47
C ARG A 243 -1.89 -17.87 7.07
N LEU A 244 -1.56 -16.64 6.69
CA LEU A 244 -0.44 -15.91 7.26
C LEU A 244 -0.75 -15.46 8.69
N SER A 245 0.29 -15.35 9.51
CA SER A 245 0.16 -14.69 10.80
C SER A 245 -0.23 -13.22 10.64
N GLY A 246 -0.74 -12.58 11.68
CA GLY A 246 -1.14 -11.19 11.63
C GLY A 246 0.01 -10.26 11.19
N ASP A 247 1.22 -10.52 11.68
CA ASP A 247 2.43 -9.76 11.33
C ASP A 247 2.83 -9.98 9.86
N GLU A 248 2.95 -11.24 9.43
CA GLU A 248 3.28 -11.57 8.03
C GLU A 248 2.26 -10.98 7.05
N LEU A 249 0.97 -11.09 7.37
CA LEU A 249 -0.08 -10.51 6.51
C LEU A 249 0.04 -8.99 6.45
N THR A 250 0.29 -8.34 7.58
CA THR A 250 0.32 -6.87 7.66
C THR A 250 1.61 -6.28 7.10
N GLN A 251 2.78 -6.76 7.58
CA GLN A 251 4.05 -6.14 7.23
C GLN A 251 4.66 -6.69 5.94
N ASP A 252 4.63 -8.02 5.75
CA ASP A 252 5.30 -8.63 4.60
C ASP A 252 4.39 -8.69 3.37
N PHE A 253 3.09 -8.98 3.55
CA PHE A 253 2.18 -9.21 2.44
C PHE A 253 1.48 -7.92 1.99
N CYS A 254 0.66 -7.31 2.85
CA CYS A 254 0.02 -6.02 2.53
C CYS A 254 1.06 -4.89 2.46
N GLY A 255 2.05 -4.91 3.36
CA GLY A 255 3.16 -3.96 3.41
C GLY A 255 4.02 -3.93 2.16
N ALA A 256 4.07 -5.00 1.37
CA ALA A 256 4.78 -5.04 0.09
C ALA A 256 4.34 -3.93 -0.88
N CYS A 257 3.06 -3.54 -0.85
CA CYS A 257 2.49 -2.44 -1.65
C CYS A 257 2.16 -1.21 -0.78
N HIS A 258 1.64 -1.43 0.44
CA HIS A 258 1.20 -0.38 1.36
C HIS A 258 2.30 0.12 2.31
N ARG A 259 3.56 -0.26 2.10
CA ARG A 259 4.77 0.15 2.81
C ARG A 259 4.82 -0.34 4.26
N SER A 260 5.70 -1.29 4.50
CA SER A 260 5.97 -1.83 5.84
C SER A 260 6.67 -0.82 6.75
N ALA A 261 6.70 -1.12 8.05
CA ALA A 261 7.45 -0.31 9.01
C ALA A 261 8.94 -0.33 8.70
N GLU A 262 9.50 -1.49 8.35
CA GLU A 262 10.91 -1.62 7.95
C GLU A 262 11.25 -0.76 6.74
N GLU A 263 10.44 -0.81 5.69
CA GLU A 263 10.67 -0.02 4.47
C GLU A 263 10.67 1.49 4.74
N ILE A 264 9.76 1.97 5.60
CA ILE A 264 9.67 3.39 5.93
C ILE A 264 10.85 3.83 6.79
N VAL A 265 11.27 3.02 7.76
CA VAL A 265 12.44 3.33 8.61
C VAL A 265 13.73 3.38 7.78
N MET A 266 13.87 2.49 6.80
CA MET A 266 15.03 2.48 5.89
C MET A 266 14.99 3.60 4.83
N ALA A 267 13.85 4.28 4.64
CA ALA A 267 13.68 5.40 3.71
C ALA A 267 13.23 6.69 4.43
N PRO A 268 14.10 7.35 5.19
CA PRO A 268 13.73 8.45 6.11
C PRO A 268 13.03 9.64 5.44
N LYS A 269 13.21 9.88 4.14
CA LYS A 269 12.49 10.91 3.38
C LYS A 269 10.97 10.68 3.30
N ARG A 270 10.49 9.47 3.62
CA ARG A 270 9.07 9.10 3.63
C ARG A 270 8.46 9.18 5.02
N ILE A 271 9.27 9.49 6.04
CA ILE A 271 8.83 9.69 7.42
C ILE A 271 8.18 11.07 7.56
N GLY A 272 7.50 11.29 8.65
CA GLY A 272 6.77 12.51 8.92
C GLY A 272 5.30 12.38 8.53
N MET A 273 4.64 13.51 8.30
CA MET A 273 3.21 13.57 8.00
C MET A 273 2.83 12.71 6.78
N ASN A 274 3.73 12.60 5.79
CA ASN A 274 3.58 11.72 4.63
C ASN A 274 3.41 10.25 5.00
N GLY A 275 3.91 9.82 6.15
CA GLY A 275 3.79 8.46 6.66
C GLY A 275 2.34 8.04 6.97
N VAL A 276 1.40 8.99 7.13
CA VAL A 276 -0.02 8.67 7.39
C VAL A 276 -0.64 7.81 6.28
N ARG A 277 -0.12 7.90 5.06
CA ARG A 277 -0.58 7.10 3.90
C ARG A 277 -0.12 5.65 3.91
N PHE A 278 0.76 5.27 4.84
CA PHE A 278 1.38 3.95 4.91
C PHE A 278 0.83 3.17 6.10
N GLN A 279 -0.33 2.55 5.91
CA GLN A 279 -1.10 1.92 6.97
C GLN A 279 -0.34 0.83 7.73
N PRO A 280 0.42 -0.10 7.10
CA PRO A 280 1.22 -1.09 7.83
C PRO A 280 2.31 -0.46 8.71
N TYR A 281 2.94 0.62 8.26
CA TYR A 281 3.86 1.40 9.09
C TYR A 281 3.15 2.03 10.29
N ARG A 282 1.97 2.62 10.07
CA ARG A 282 1.24 3.32 11.14
C ARG A 282 0.69 2.36 12.19
N ILE A 283 0.09 1.25 11.77
CA ILE A 283 -0.45 0.26 12.71
C ILE A 283 0.64 -0.41 13.55
N PHE A 284 1.87 -0.51 13.04
CA PHE A 284 3.02 -1.04 13.77
C PHE A 284 3.26 -0.31 15.10
N GLY A 285 3.00 1.00 15.15
CA GLY A 285 3.08 1.81 16.37
C GLY A 285 1.83 1.78 17.26
N SER A 286 0.85 0.92 16.99
CA SER A 286 -0.40 0.81 17.76
C SER A 286 -0.24 -0.16 18.93
N LYS A 287 -0.78 0.19 20.10
CA LYS A 287 -0.72 -0.69 21.28
C LYS A 287 -1.39 -2.05 21.05
N CYS A 288 -2.52 -2.06 20.32
CA CYS A 288 -3.23 -3.30 20.03
C CYS A 288 -2.50 -4.21 19.02
N TYR A 289 -1.47 -3.71 18.32
CA TYR A 289 -0.63 -4.49 17.41
C TYR A 289 0.71 -4.88 18.05
N SER A 290 1.28 -4.02 18.91
CA SER A 290 2.67 -4.09 19.37
C SER A 290 2.99 -5.28 20.27
N ASP A 291 2.01 -5.78 21.06
CA ASP A 291 2.28 -6.79 22.10
C ASP A 291 2.37 -8.21 21.52
N ASP A 292 1.44 -8.60 20.68
CA ASP A 292 1.36 -9.97 20.15
C ASP A 292 1.24 -10.08 18.64
N ARG A 293 1.12 -8.93 17.94
CA ARG A 293 1.03 -8.81 16.47
C ARG A 293 -0.06 -9.67 15.83
N ARG A 294 -1.12 -10.00 16.56
CA ARG A 294 -2.23 -10.82 16.06
C ARG A 294 -3.18 -10.05 15.16
N ILE A 295 -3.32 -8.73 15.37
CA ILE A 295 -4.15 -7.90 14.52
C ILE A 295 -3.50 -7.78 13.14
N SER A 296 -4.30 -8.00 12.11
CA SER A 296 -3.92 -7.79 10.72
C SER A 296 -4.88 -6.84 10.03
N CYS A 297 -4.54 -6.40 8.82
CA CYS A 297 -5.42 -5.60 7.98
C CYS A 297 -6.79 -6.26 7.80
N ALA A 298 -6.82 -7.59 7.65
CA ALA A 298 -8.04 -8.36 7.46
C ALA A 298 -8.95 -8.44 8.71
N ALA A 299 -8.45 -8.05 9.89
CA ALA A 299 -9.31 -7.94 11.07
C ALA A 299 -10.36 -6.82 10.92
N CYS A 300 -10.04 -5.78 10.15
CA CYS A 300 -10.89 -4.61 9.95
C CYS A 300 -11.38 -4.44 8.51
N HIS A 301 -10.65 -4.96 7.51
CA HIS A 301 -10.95 -4.79 6.09
C HIS A 301 -11.17 -6.13 5.39
N ASP A 302 -12.16 -6.23 4.51
CA ASP A 302 -12.19 -7.30 3.49
C ASP A 302 -11.32 -6.84 2.31
N PRO A 303 -10.21 -7.55 2.00
CA PRO A 303 -9.32 -7.15 0.92
C PRO A 303 -9.94 -7.26 -0.49
N HIS A 304 -11.10 -7.89 -0.62
CA HIS A 304 -11.83 -7.98 -1.88
C HIS A 304 -12.74 -6.77 -2.12
N GLU A 305 -12.90 -5.87 -1.15
CA GLU A 305 -13.82 -4.74 -1.22
C GLU A 305 -13.08 -3.41 -1.02
N SER A 306 -13.69 -2.32 -1.47
CA SER A 306 -13.26 -0.99 -1.04
C SER A 306 -13.50 -0.80 0.45
N ALA A 307 -12.64 -0.02 1.11
CA ALA A 307 -12.81 0.30 2.52
C ALA A 307 -14.20 0.93 2.76
N SER A 308 -14.91 0.44 3.78
CA SER A 308 -16.20 0.99 4.18
C SER A 308 -16.06 2.45 4.63
N HIS A 309 -17.10 3.23 4.42
CA HIS A 309 -17.23 4.58 4.98
C HIS A 309 -18.19 4.63 6.17
N ASP A 310 -18.78 3.48 6.53
CA ASP A 310 -19.68 3.36 7.67
C ASP A 310 -18.90 3.19 8.98
N SER A 311 -19.07 4.13 9.91
CA SER A 311 -18.44 4.07 11.22
C SER A 311 -18.93 2.88 12.04
N ALA A 312 -20.21 2.50 11.93
CA ALA A 312 -20.78 1.38 12.68
C ALA A 312 -20.16 0.04 12.26
N TYR A 313 -19.80 -0.10 10.97
CA TYR A 313 -19.05 -1.26 10.49
C TYR A 313 -17.71 -1.42 11.24
N TYR A 314 -16.95 -0.33 11.41
CA TYR A 314 -15.67 -0.38 12.13
C TYR A 314 -15.83 -0.47 13.63
N ASP A 315 -16.88 0.17 14.20
CA ASP A 315 -17.16 0.03 15.63
C ASP A 315 -17.41 -1.43 16.00
N ALA A 316 -18.13 -2.19 15.17
CA ALA A 316 -18.32 -3.63 15.37
C ALA A 316 -16.99 -4.41 15.37
N LYS A 317 -16.00 -4.00 14.53
CA LYS A 317 -14.65 -4.60 14.54
C LYS A 317 -13.89 -4.29 15.82
N CYS A 318 -13.97 -3.05 16.31
CA CYS A 318 -13.36 -2.66 17.58
C CYS A 318 -14.00 -3.41 18.75
N MET A 319 -15.33 -3.48 18.77
CA MET A 319 -16.10 -4.12 19.83
C MET A 319 -15.95 -5.66 19.88
N ALA A 320 -15.41 -6.28 18.85
CA ALA A 320 -15.05 -7.70 18.89
C ALA A 320 -14.04 -8.01 20.03
N CYS A 321 -13.15 -7.05 20.34
CA CYS A 321 -12.18 -7.15 21.44
C CYS A 321 -12.52 -6.22 22.63
N HIS A 322 -13.07 -5.02 22.37
CA HIS A 322 -13.36 -4.00 23.37
C HIS A 322 -14.83 -4.06 23.86
N LYS A 323 -15.21 -5.10 24.59
CA LYS A 323 -16.59 -5.28 25.08
C LYS A 323 -16.94 -4.28 26.18
N PRO A 324 -18.11 -3.60 26.14
CA PRO A 324 -18.58 -2.76 27.22
C PRO A 324 -18.79 -3.56 28.51
N GLY A 325 -18.37 -2.99 29.65
CA GLY A 325 -18.74 -3.51 30.98
C GLY A 325 -17.78 -4.56 31.59
N ARG A 326 -16.72 -4.97 30.93
CA ARG A 326 -15.63 -5.72 31.60
C ARG A 326 -14.61 -4.73 32.12
N GLY A 327 -14.80 -4.34 33.39
CA GLY A 327 -13.84 -3.55 34.15
C GLY A 327 -12.50 -4.28 34.26
N SER A 328 -11.43 -3.49 34.40
CA SER A 328 -10.05 -3.91 34.65
C SER A 328 -9.95 -4.75 35.95
N GLY A 329 -10.37 -6.02 35.88
CA GLY A 329 -10.10 -6.99 36.92
C GLY A 329 -8.84 -7.76 36.53
N ALA A 330 -7.73 -7.42 37.17
CA ALA A 330 -6.54 -8.25 37.15
C ALA A 330 -6.84 -9.59 37.81
N ALA A 331 -7.23 -10.60 37.06
CA ALA A 331 -7.08 -12.01 37.44
C ALA A 331 -7.41 -12.91 36.26
N GLN A 332 -6.51 -13.85 36.02
CA GLN A 332 -6.57 -15.07 35.21
C GLN A 332 -6.04 -15.00 33.78
N ALA A 333 -4.72 -14.89 33.74
CA ALA A 333 -3.90 -15.40 32.65
C ALA A 333 -3.67 -16.91 32.87
N GLN A 334 -4.63 -17.76 32.53
CA GLN A 334 -4.40 -19.21 32.33
C GLN A 334 -5.42 -19.68 31.30
N SER A 335 -4.94 -19.92 30.13
CA SER A 335 -5.53 -20.44 28.90
C SER A 335 -5.46 -19.42 27.76
N GLY A 336 -4.90 -19.81 26.63
CA GLY A 336 -4.55 -19.03 25.43
C GLY A 336 -5.69 -18.27 24.72
N GLU A 337 -6.64 -17.72 25.43
CA GLU A 337 -7.76 -16.94 24.93
C GLU A 337 -7.51 -15.45 25.18
N GLY A 338 -7.78 -14.64 24.17
CA GLY A 338 -7.43 -13.25 24.01
C GLY A 338 -7.65 -12.38 25.26
N ARG A 339 -6.67 -11.53 25.55
CA ARG A 339 -6.77 -10.50 26.60
C ARG A 339 -7.89 -9.54 26.20
N ASP A 340 -8.99 -9.54 26.94
CA ASP A 340 -10.04 -8.53 26.79
C ASP A 340 -9.45 -7.14 27.07
N ALA A 341 -9.43 -6.27 26.07
CA ALA A 341 -9.01 -4.89 26.25
C ALA A 341 -10.06 -4.14 27.10
N PRO A 342 -9.65 -3.17 27.93
CA PRO A 342 -10.59 -2.38 28.72
C PRO A 342 -11.56 -1.63 27.81
N GLY A 343 -12.85 -1.66 28.17
CA GLY A 343 -13.90 -0.93 27.46
C GLY A 343 -13.68 0.58 27.50
N CYS A 344 -14.15 1.28 26.47
CA CYS A 344 -14.11 2.73 26.42
C CYS A 344 -15.00 3.33 27.54
N LYS A 345 -14.48 4.33 28.26
CA LYS A 345 -15.20 5.02 29.34
C LYS A 345 -16.12 6.14 28.84
N VAL A 346 -15.98 6.53 27.57
CA VAL A 346 -16.68 7.68 26.99
C VAL A 346 -17.91 7.21 26.18
N GLU A 347 -17.66 6.39 25.16
CA GLU A 347 -18.72 5.98 24.23
C GLU A 347 -18.33 4.66 23.54
N ALA A 348 -19.33 3.85 23.17
CA ALA A 348 -19.15 2.58 22.46
C ALA A 348 -19.39 2.69 20.95
N LYS A 349 -19.33 3.89 20.39
CA LYS A 349 -19.54 4.18 18.96
C LYS A 349 -18.58 5.25 18.48
N ASN A 350 -18.43 5.38 17.15
CA ASN A 350 -17.51 6.30 16.49
C ASN A 350 -16.05 6.16 16.97
N CYS A 351 -15.61 4.94 17.27
CA CYS A 351 -14.31 4.65 17.87
C CYS A 351 -13.14 5.27 17.08
N ALA A 352 -13.21 5.17 15.75
CA ALA A 352 -12.17 5.69 14.88
C ALA A 352 -12.00 7.21 14.98
N SER A 353 -13.04 7.97 15.32
CA SER A 353 -12.96 9.44 15.42
C SER A 353 -11.98 9.91 16.50
N CYS A 354 -11.86 9.15 17.59
CA CYS A 354 -10.94 9.44 18.70
C CYS A 354 -9.64 8.63 18.64
N HIS A 355 -9.68 7.42 18.07
CA HIS A 355 -8.54 6.50 18.10
C HIS A 355 -7.76 6.45 16.80
N MET A 356 -8.35 6.88 15.69
CA MET A 356 -7.76 6.90 14.33
C MET A 356 -8.10 8.23 13.64
N PRO A 357 -7.60 9.37 14.16
CA PRO A 357 -8.00 10.68 13.66
C PRO A 357 -7.65 10.83 12.18
N LYS A 358 -8.47 11.62 11.48
CA LYS A 358 -8.18 12.00 10.09
C LYS A 358 -7.16 13.13 10.06
N ILE A 359 -6.06 12.87 9.40
CA ILE A 359 -4.94 13.80 9.22
C ILE A 359 -5.05 14.47 7.86
N ASP A 360 -4.98 15.78 7.86
CA ASP A 360 -4.88 16.60 6.66
C ASP A 360 -3.44 16.59 6.17
N LEU A 361 -3.24 16.12 4.93
CA LEU A 361 -1.92 16.13 4.31
C LEU A 361 -1.94 17.21 3.22
N PRO A 362 -1.14 18.29 3.36
CA PRO A 362 -1.16 19.40 2.41
C PRO A 362 -0.96 18.93 0.96
N GLY A 363 -1.81 19.38 0.08
CA GLY A 363 -1.79 19.02 -1.35
C GLY A 363 -2.34 17.64 -1.70
N ALA A 364 -2.89 16.90 -0.73
CA ALA A 364 -3.42 15.56 -1.01
C ALA A 364 -4.91 15.54 -1.36
N HIS A 365 -5.64 16.66 -1.20
CA HIS A 365 -7.10 16.76 -1.45
C HIS A 365 -7.95 15.74 -0.70
N LEU A 366 -7.36 15.04 0.28
CA LEU A 366 -8.00 14.00 1.08
C LEU A 366 -7.39 13.96 2.48
N LYS A 367 -8.24 13.79 3.49
CA LYS A 367 -7.80 13.49 4.85
C LYS A 367 -7.61 12.00 5.03
N PHE A 368 -6.42 11.61 5.46
CA PHE A 368 -6.08 10.20 5.69
C PHE A 368 -6.38 9.78 7.12
N THR A 369 -7.05 8.65 7.29
CA THR A 369 -7.23 8.04 8.61
C THR A 369 -5.89 7.51 9.11
N ASP A 370 -5.46 7.99 10.28
CA ASP A 370 -4.22 7.52 10.91
C ASP A 370 -4.41 6.13 11.51
N HIS A 371 -3.69 5.15 10.99
CA HIS A 371 -3.74 3.75 11.46
C HIS A 371 -2.87 3.51 12.71
N ARG A 372 -2.23 4.53 13.27
CA ARG A 372 -1.65 4.44 14.61
C ARG A 372 -2.76 4.58 15.64
N ILE A 373 -3.34 3.45 16.04
CA ILE A 373 -4.47 3.40 16.97
C ILE A 373 -4.01 3.81 18.37
N ARG A 374 -4.56 4.91 18.90
CA ARG A 374 -4.22 5.50 20.18
C ARG A 374 -5.37 6.36 20.70
N ILE A 375 -5.27 6.87 21.91
CA ILE A 375 -6.15 7.96 22.34
C ILE A 375 -5.55 9.26 21.81
N ALA A 376 -6.09 9.77 20.69
CA ALA A 376 -5.67 11.03 20.11
C ALA A 376 -6.28 12.21 20.89
N LYS A 377 -5.47 13.26 21.14
CA LYS A 377 -5.95 14.48 21.79
C LYS A 377 -6.10 15.59 20.76
N PRO A 378 -7.14 16.43 20.86
CA PRO A 378 -7.25 17.62 20.01
C PRO A 378 -5.98 18.47 20.09
N GLY A 379 -5.43 18.87 18.95
CA GLY A 379 -4.24 19.72 18.87
C GLY A 379 -2.91 19.02 19.19
N GLU A 380 -2.88 17.70 19.41
CA GLU A 380 -1.60 17.00 19.56
C GLU A 380 -0.80 17.03 18.24
N PRO A 381 0.53 17.16 18.33
CA PRO A 381 1.38 17.04 17.15
C PRO A 381 1.21 15.68 16.49
N TYR A 382 1.39 15.63 15.16
CA TYR A 382 1.41 14.36 14.45
C TYR A 382 2.51 13.45 15.05
N PRO A 383 2.17 12.25 15.55
CA PRO A 383 3.14 11.37 16.18
C PRO A 383 3.96 10.64 15.12
N TYR A 384 5.24 10.87 15.14
CA TYR A 384 6.22 10.19 14.29
C TYR A 384 6.47 8.76 14.75
#